data_3610600d3cc2bf07cef2ef02f58d05a3
#
_entry.id   3610600d3cc2bf07cef2ef02f58d05a3
#
_cell.length_a   1.000
_cell.length_b   1.000
_cell.length_c   1.000
_cell.angle_alpha   90.00
_cell.angle_beta   90.00
_cell.angle_gamma   90.00
#
_symmetry.space_group_name_H-M   'P 1'
#
loop_
_entity.id
_entity.type
_entity.pdbx_description
1 polymer ?
#
loop_
_entity_poly.entity_id
_entity_poly.type
_entity_poly.pdbx_seq_one_letter_code
_entity_poly.pdbx_strand_id
1 'polypeptide(L)'
;MKKAWIIFGSVFVMGLFMPQKEVLAQQNELRIGYVDPQTIMRSMPEMAAIERRLQNFVERRRQEFAEKEANFRREVEAYQQKVAVISEEAQRREEERLAELNLELQEFQQNFQQEIQERQISLLEPLLDKIQGVIDEVASERNFTFVLNTMTNSGDFIILYASDEAQQNYDITEEVMQRLDLM
;
A
#
# COMPACT_ATOMS: atom_id res chain seq x y z
N MET A 1 -58.95 -71.63 51.26
CA MET A 1 -59.90 -70.80 50.47
C MET A 1 -59.51 -69.33 50.69
N LYS A 2 -59.03 -68.68 49.77
CA LYS A 2 -59.20 -67.25 49.40
C LYS A 2 -58.06 -66.82 48.44
N LYS A 3 -58.48 -66.57 47.24
CA LYS A 3 -57.67 -66.16 46.10
C LYS A 3 -57.25 -64.71 46.25
N ALA A 4 -55.96 -64.41 46.25
CA ALA A 4 -55.44 -63.03 46.15
C ALA A 4 -55.05 -62.76 44.66
N TRP A 5 -55.64 -61.75 44.08
CA TRP A 5 -55.45 -61.29 42.77
C TRP A 5 -54.33 -60.25 42.79
N ILE A 6 -53.21 -60.49 42.09
CA ILE A 6 -52.10 -59.57 41.87
C ILE A 6 -52.35 -58.86 40.55
N ILE A 7 -52.61 -57.55 40.67
CA ILE A 7 -52.71 -56.65 39.52
C ILE A 7 -51.30 -56.19 39.17
N PHE A 8 -50.85 -56.64 37.99
CA PHE A 8 -49.56 -56.19 37.44
C PHE A 8 -49.77 -54.87 36.71
N GLY A 9 -49.35 -53.77 37.33
CA GLY A 9 -49.35 -52.43 36.73
C GLY A 9 -48.22 -52.30 35.71
N SER A 10 -48.60 -52.36 34.42
CA SER A 10 -47.65 -52.03 33.31
C SER A 10 -47.39 -50.56 33.25
N VAL A 11 -46.22 -50.14 33.69
CA VAL A 11 -45.73 -48.76 33.49
C VAL A 11 -45.22 -48.64 32.04
N PHE A 12 -46.03 -48.00 31.22
CA PHE A 12 -45.69 -47.63 29.83
C PHE A 12 -44.77 -46.45 29.89
N VAL A 13 -43.45 -46.69 29.81
CA VAL A 13 -42.43 -45.64 29.63
C VAL A 13 -42.46 -45.21 28.19
N MET A 14 -43.22 -44.17 27.90
CA MET A 14 -43.26 -43.50 26.61
C MET A 14 -42.02 -42.60 26.51
N GLY A 15 -40.93 -43.16 25.97
CA GLY A 15 -39.70 -42.40 25.70
C GLY A 15 -39.99 -41.27 24.74
N LEU A 16 -39.89 -40.04 25.25
CA LEU A 16 -39.88 -38.83 24.44
C LEU A 16 -38.66 -38.87 23.50
N PHE A 17 -38.87 -39.37 22.27
CA PHE A 17 -37.93 -39.18 21.17
C PHE A 17 -38.01 -37.69 20.78
N MET A 18 -37.26 -36.81 21.48
CA MET A 18 -37.00 -35.46 20.97
C MET A 18 -36.03 -35.60 19.81
N PRO A 19 -36.36 -35.14 18.60
CA PRO A 19 -35.38 -35.05 17.56
C PRO A 19 -34.35 -34.02 18.05
N GLN A 20 -33.13 -34.46 18.33
CA GLN A 20 -31.99 -33.55 18.43
C GLN A 20 -31.84 -32.86 17.08
N LYS A 21 -32.32 -31.64 16.99
CA LYS A 21 -31.88 -30.74 15.92
C LYS A 21 -30.39 -30.60 16.13
N GLU A 22 -29.58 -31.30 15.32
CA GLU A 22 -28.17 -30.94 15.13
C GLU A 22 -28.19 -29.47 14.72
N VAL A 23 -27.85 -28.63 15.65
CA VAL A 23 -27.45 -27.27 15.34
C VAL A 23 -26.13 -27.43 14.59
N LEU A 24 -26.23 -27.57 13.26
CA LEU A 24 -25.11 -27.34 12.38
C LEU A 24 -24.69 -25.90 12.67
N ALA A 25 -23.79 -25.75 13.63
CA ALA A 25 -23.01 -24.54 13.73
C ALA A 25 -22.40 -24.35 12.35
N GLN A 26 -22.91 -23.39 11.60
CA GLN A 26 -22.22 -22.89 10.43
C GLN A 26 -20.89 -22.35 11.00
N GLN A 27 -19.90 -23.24 11.07
CA GLN A 27 -18.51 -22.81 11.14
C GLN A 27 -18.32 -22.06 9.83
N ASN A 28 -18.42 -20.73 9.90
CA ASN A 28 -17.86 -19.89 8.85
C ASN A 28 -16.40 -20.28 8.80
N GLU A 29 -16.04 -21.21 7.92
CA GLU A 29 -14.65 -21.57 7.69
C GLU A 29 -13.92 -20.29 7.35
N LEU A 30 -12.95 -19.94 8.18
CA LEU A 30 -12.08 -18.81 7.95
C LEU A 30 -11.27 -19.07 6.66
N ARG A 31 -11.69 -18.46 5.57
CA ARG A 31 -11.03 -18.61 4.26
C ARG A 31 -10.06 -17.46 4.08
N ILE A 32 -8.79 -17.79 3.96
CA ILE A 32 -7.71 -16.82 3.81
C ILE A 32 -7.08 -17.04 2.43
N GLY A 33 -7.22 -16.07 1.55
CA GLY A 33 -6.49 -16.00 0.30
C GLY A 33 -5.18 -15.22 0.45
N TYR A 34 -4.36 -15.21 -0.58
CA TYR A 34 -3.18 -14.37 -0.66
C TYR A 34 -2.92 -13.90 -2.09
N VAL A 35 -2.16 -12.82 -2.22
CA VAL A 35 -1.87 -12.15 -3.48
C VAL A 35 -0.47 -11.53 -3.44
N ASP A 36 0.18 -11.44 -4.60
CA ASP A 36 1.42 -10.69 -4.79
C ASP A 36 1.15 -9.38 -5.58
N PRO A 37 0.84 -8.28 -4.90
CA PRO A 37 0.59 -7.02 -5.58
C PRO A 37 1.82 -6.46 -6.30
N GLN A 38 3.02 -6.82 -5.89
CA GLN A 38 4.25 -6.36 -6.55
C GLN A 38 4.43 -7.01 -7.92
N THR A 39 4.12 -8.30 -8.03
CA THR A 39 4.12 -9.00 -9.33
C THR A 39 3.06 -8.43 -10.25
N ILE A 40 1.85 -8.17 -9.75
CA ILE A 40 0.78 -7.51 -10.50
C ILE A 40 1.24 -6.14 -10.99
N MET A 41 1.70 -5.29 -10.09
CA MET A 41 2.13 -3.92 -10.40
C MET A 41 3.27 -3.88 -11.43
N ARG A 42 4.27 -4.78 -11.33
CA ARG A 42 5.35 -4.87 -12.31
C ARG A 42 4.88 -5.27 -13.71
N SER A 43 3.79 -6.02 -13.79
CA SER A 43 3.20 -6.44 -15.07
C SER A 43 2.32 -5.36 -15.69
N MET A 44 1.99 -4.28 -14.96
CA MET A 44 1.13 -3.21 -15.47
C MET A 44 1.87 -2.29 -16.44
N PRO A 45 1.33 -2.03 -17.65
CA PRO A 45 1.96 -1.15 -18.62
C PRO A 45 2.07 0.30 -18.14
N GLU A 46 1.21 0.71 -17.21
CA GLU A 46 1.22 2.04 -16.57
C GLU A 46 2.51 2.31 -15.79
N MET A 47 3.20 1.26 -15.26
CA MET A 47 4.44 1.42 -14.51
C MET A 47 5.54 2.13 -15.32
N ALA A 48 5.73 1.78 -16.60
CA ALA A 48 6.70 2.46 -17.44
C ALA A 48 6.39 3.96 -17.65
N ALA A 49 5.12 4.34 -17.61
CA ALA A 49 4.72 5.76 -17.68
C ALA A 49 4.97 6.47 -16.34
N ILE A 50 4.74 5.80 -15.24
CA ILE A 50 5.01 6.31 -13.88
C ILE A 50 6.51 6.56 -13.70
N GLU A 51 7.35 5.59 -14.07
CA GLU A 51 8.81 5.73 -14.01
C GLU A 51 9.31 6.92 -14.83
N ARG A 52 8.83 7.07 -16.07
CA ARG A 52 9.19 8.24 -16.90
C ARG A 52 8.73 9.56 -16.27
N ARG A 53 7.53 9.62 -15.69
CA ARG A 53 7.03 10.83 -15.01
C ARG A 53 7.89 11.18 -13.81
N LEU A 54 8.29 10.18 -13.01
CA LEU A 54 9.16 10.38 -11.86
C LEU A 54 10.56 10.83 -12.30
N GLN A 55 11.16 10.20 -13.30
CA GLN A 55 12.45 10.62 -13.86
C GLN A 55 12.42 12.06 -14.37
N ASN A 56 11.37 12.43 -15.13
CA ASN A 56 11.21 13.79 -15.62
C ASN A 56 11.01 14.81 -14.50
N PHE A 57 10.34 14.41 -13.42
CA PHE A 57 10.21 15.26 -12.23
C PHE A 57 11.57 15.48 -11.56
N VAL A 58 12.32 14.41 -11.30
CA VAL A 58 13.65 14.49 -10.70
C VAL A 58 14.61 15.35 -11.52
N GLU A 59 14.60 15.16 -12.86
CA GLU A 59 15.47 15.92 -13.76
C GLU A 59 15.13 17.41 -13.77
N ARG A 60 13.86 17.78 -13.84
CA ARG A 60 13.43 19.19 -13.74
C ARG A 60 13.85 19.82 -12.41
N ARG A 61 13.70 19.10 -11.31
CA ARG A 61 14.10 19.62 -9.98
C ARG A 61 15.61 19.80 -9.86
N ARG A 62 16.40 18.90 -10.48
CA ARG A 62 17.87 19.05 -10.54
C ARG A 62 18.28 20.28 -11.35
N GLN A 63 17.62 20.51 -12.49
CA GLN A 63 17.88 21.70 -13.31
C GLN A 63 17.52 22.98 -12.55
N GLU A 64 16.38 23.02 -11.88
CA GLU A 64 15.95 24.14 -11.04
C GLU A 64 16.97 24.42 -9.92
N PHE A 65 17.47 23.39 -9.25
CA PHE A 65 18.52 23.53 -8.26
C PHE A 65 19.81 24.14 -8.86
N ALA A 66 20.25 23.61 -9.99
CA ALA A 66 21.44 24.11 -10.68
C ALA A 66 21.29 25.58 -11.13
N GLU A 67 20.10 25.99 -11.58
CA GLU A 67 19.81 27.39 -11.92
C GLU A 67 19.84 28.29 -10.68
N LYS A 68 19.24 27.88 -9.56
CA LYS A 68 19.29 28.60 -8.29
C LYS A 68 20.74 28.74 -7.78
N GLU A 69 21.51 27.66 -7.83
CA GLU A 69 22.92 27.66 -7.43
C GLU A 69 23.77 28.61 -8.31
N ALA A 70 23.57 28.54 -9.63
CA ALA A 70 24.26 29.44 -10.57
C ALA A 70 23.85 30.91 -10.35
N ASN A 71 22.58 31.18 -10.02
CA ASN A 71 22.12 32.51 -9.68
C ASN A 71 22.79 33.01 -8.41
N PHE A 72 22.79 32.21 -7.35
CA PHE A 72 23.46 32.58 -6.10
C PHE A 72 24.93 32.91 -6.30
N ARG A 73 25.66 32.07 -7.06
CA ARG A 73 27.10 32.37 -7.37
C ARG A 73 27.26 33.69 -8.09
N ARG A 74 26.44 33.98 -9.11
CA ARG A 74 26.51 35.27 -9.80
C ARG A 74 26.26 36.47 -8.89
N GLU A 75 25.28 36.34 -7.99
CA GLU A 75 24.98 37.42 -7.03
C GLU A 75 26.12 37.64 -6.02
N VAL A 76 26.75 36.54 -5.55
CA VAL A 76 27.94 36.62 -4.69
C VAL A 76 29.09 37.31 -5.41
N GLU A 77 29.37 36.92 -6.67
CA GLU A 77 30.43 37.57 -7.48
C GLU A 77 30.14 39.06 -7.72
N ALA A 78 28.91 39.41 -8.06
CA ALA A 78 28.47 40.79 -8.24
C ALA A 78 28.63 41.61 -6.95
N TYR A 79 28.30 41.03 -5.79
CA TYR A 79 28.49 41.68 -4.50
C TYR A 79 29.99 41.92 -4.20
N GLN A 80 30.83 40.90 -4.42
CA GLN A 80 32.29 41.02 -4.20
C GLN A 80 32.95 42.15 -5.02
N GLN A 81 32.44 42.36 -6.26
CA GLN A 81 32.97 43.45 -7.12
C GLN A 81 32.59 44.84 -6.65
N LYS A 82 31.46 45.01 -5.96
CA LYS A 82 30.93 46.33 -5.58
C LYS A 82 31.03 46.64 -4.08
N VAL A 83 31.34 45.66 -3.22
CA VAL A 83 31.30 45.80 -1.75
C VAL A 83 32.19 46.93 -1.24
N ALA A 84 33.36 47.18 -1.85
CA ALA A 84 34.29 48.22 -1.44
C ALA A 84 33.84 49.64 -1.77
N VAL A 85 32.85 49.84 -2.65
CA VAL A 85 32.44 51.14 -3.18
C VAL A 85 31.00 51.52 -2.87
N ILE A 86 30.19 50.61 -2.30
CA ILE A 86 28.81 50.86 -1.90
C ILE A 86 28.71 51.30 -0.45
N SER A 87 27.60 51.97 -0.07
CA SER A 87 27.36 52.39 1.32
C SER A 87 27.11 51.19 2.25
N GLU A 88 27.35 51.36 3.56
CA GLU A 88 27.06 50.32 4.57
C GLU A 88 25.59 49.85 4.53
N GLU A 89 24.65 50.74 4.28
CA GLU A 89 23.25 50.39 4.16
C GLU A 89 22.98 49.51 2.91
N ALA A 90 23.66 49.80 1.80
CA ALA A 90 23.58 48.98 0.59
C ALA A 90 24.26 47.61 0.80
N GLN A 91 25.39 47.58 1.53
CA GLN A 91 26.04 46.32 1.90
C GLN A 91 25.08 45.41 2.69
N ARG A 92 24.46 45.94 3.76
CA ARG A 92 23.50 45.17 4.57
C ARG A 92 22.35 44.58 3.74
N ARG A 93 21.74 45.38 2.84
CA ARG A 93 20.65 44.89 1.98
C ARG A 93 21.10 43.75 1.06
N GLU A 94 22.30 43.85 0.50
CA GLU A 94 22.84 42.78 -0.36
C GLU A 94 23.21 41.54 0.45
N GLU A 95 23.74 41.68 1.64
CA GLU A 95 24.05 40.57 2.55
C GLU A 95 22.77 39.83 2.98
N GLU A 96 21.70 40.58 3.33
CA GLU A 96 20.38 40.00 3.63
C GLU A 96 19.83 39.22 2.43
N ARG A 97 19.93 39.78 1.22
CA ARG A 97 19.50 39.13 0.00
C ARG A 97 20.29 37.85 -0.30
N LEU A 98 21.60 37.87 -0.12
CA LEU A 98 22.46 36.70 -0.29
C LEU A 98 22.14 35.63 0.76
N ALA A 99 21.84 36.04 2.01
CA ALA A 99 21.38 35.12 3.05
C ALA A 99 20.06 34.45 2.71
N GLU A 100 19.08 35.20 2.16
CA GLU A 100 17.81 34.64 1.68
C GLU A 100 18.02 33.60 0.55
N LEU A 101 18.82 33.94 -0.46
CA LEU A 101 19.12 33.03 -1.56
C LEU A 101 19.83 31.74 -1.08
N ASN A 102 20.72 31.85 -0.10
CA ASN A 102 21.38 30.70 0.49
C ASN A 102 20.38 29.83 1.30
N LEU A 103 19.47 30.47 2.04
CA LEU A 103 18.41 29.77 2.75
C LEU A 103 17.49 29.01 1.79
N GLU A 104 17.06 29.64 0.68
CA GLU A 104 16.28 28.98 -0.36
C GLU A 104 16.97 27.74 -0.93
N LEU A 105 18.30 27.81 -1.16
CA LEU A 105 19.07 26.65 -1.65
C LEU A 105 19.09 25.51 -0.62
N GLN A 106 19.26 25.84 0.65
CA GLN A 106 19.27 24.85 1.73
C GLN A 106 17.88 24.18 1.88
N GLU A 107 16.82 24.98 1.90
CA GLU A 107 15.44 24.48 1.95
C GLU A 107 15.12 23.60 0.74
N PHE A 108 15.51 24.01 -0.47
CA PHE A 108 15.33 23.24 -1.67
C PHE A 108 16.00 21.87 -1.55
N GLN A 109 17.26 21.85 -1.06
CA GLN A 109 18.01 20.61 -0.90
C GLN A 109 17.42 19.68 0.16
N GLN A 110 16.93 20.25 1.28
CA GLN A 110 16.28 19.48 2.34
C GLN A 110 14.94 18.87 1.88
N ASN A 111 14.15 19.65 1.15
CA ASN A 111 12.83 19.22 0.70
C ASN A 111 12.88 18.27 -0.51
N PHE A 112 13.96 18.26 -1.27
CA PHE A 112 14.05 17.53 -2.54
C PHE A 112 13.78 16.03 -2.38
N GLN A 113 14.31 15.38 -1.35
CA GLN A 113 14.08 13.95 -1.11
C GLN A 113 12.64 13.66 -0.73
N GLN A 114 12.04 14.50 0.09
CA GLN A 114 10.65 14.37 0.48
C GLN A 114 9.72 14.55 -0.72
N GLU A 115 9.96 15.56 -1.56
CA GLU A 115 9.18 15.79 -2.77
C GLU A 115 9.22 14.61 -3.76
N ILE A 116 10.39 13.94 -3.87
CA ILE A 116 10.50 12.71 -4.69
C ILE A 116 9.62 11.61 -4.13
N GLN A 117 9.65 11.39 -2.81
CA GLN A 117 8.83 10.37 -2.16
C GLN A 117 7.34 10.66 -2.29
N GLU A 118 6.93 11.90 -2.04
CA GLU A 118 5.54 12.35 -2.21
C GLU A 118 5.07 12.18 -3.66
N ARG A 119 5.94 12.54 -4.62
CA ARG A 119 5.65 12.36 -6.04
C ARG A 119 5.50 10.91 -6.44
N GLN A 120 6.36 10.04 -5.91
CA GLN A 120 6.28 8.59 -6.15
C GLN A 120 4.97 8.02 -5.61
N ILE A 121 4.61 8.34 -4.37
CA ILE A 121 3.34 7.92 -3.76
C ILE A 121 2.15 8.39 -4.60
N SER A 122 2.09 9.68 -4.93
CA SER A 122 1.01 10.28 -5.73
C SER A 122 0.86 9.66 -7.13
N LEU A 123 1.96 9.17 -7.72
CA LEU A 123 1.91 8.51 -9.02
C LEU A 123 1.49 7.04 -8.92
N LEU A 124 1.78 6.37 -7.81
CA LEU A 124 1.45 4.96 -7.60
C LEU A 124 0.04 4.76 -7.02
N GLU A 125 -0.47 5.72 -6.25
CA GLU A 125 -1.76 5.64 -5.58
C GLU A 125 -2.91 5.19 -6.50
N PRO A 126 -3.15 5.80 -7.68
CA PRO A 126 -4.24 5.37 -8.56
C PRO A 126 -4.07 3.93 -9.07
N LEU A 127 -2.82 3.46 -9.20
CA LEU A 127 -2.52 2.11 -9.63
C LEU A 127 -2.81 1.10 -8.54
N LEU A 128 -2.43 1.43 -7.31
CA LEU A 128 -2.72 0.62 -6.13
C LEU A 128 -4.22 0.52 -5.87
N ASP A 129 -4.96 1.62 -6.03
CA ASP A 129 -6.42 1.63 -5.90
C ASP A 129 -7.08 0.72 -6.93
N LYS A 130 -6.59 0.74 -8.18
CA LYS A 130 -7.08 -0.14 -9.25
C LYS A 130 -6.84 -1.61 -8.91
N ILE A 131 -5.65 -1.96 -8.44
CA ILE A 131 -5.31 -3.32 -8.01
C ILE A 131 -6.19 -3.73 -6.82
N GLN A 132 -6.32 -2.87 -5.80
CA GLN A 132 -7.13 -3.14 -4.61
C GLN A 132 -8.59 -3.39 -4.97
N GLY A 133 -9.18 -2.59 -5.86
CA GLY A 133 -10.55 -2.80 -6.32
C GLY A 133 -10.78 -4.18 -6.92
N VAL A 134 -9.86 -4.65 -7.75
CA VAL A 134 -9.95 -6.00 -8.34
C VAL A 134 -9.71 -7.10 -7.31
N ILE A 135 -8.80 -6.89 -6.35
CA ILE A 135 -8.62 -7.84 -5.23
C ILE A 135 -9.91 -7.97 -4.42
N ASP A 136 -10.59 -6.87 -4.12
CA ASP A 136 -11.84 -6.86 -3.36
C ASP A 136 -12.96 -7.62 -4.09
N GLU A 137 -13.07 -7.44 -5.42
CA GLU A 137 -14.02 -8.19 -6.26
C GLU A 137 -13.73 -9.68 -6.21
N VAL A 138 -12.49 -10.11 -6.48
CA VAL A 138 -12.09 -11.53 -6.46
C VAL A 138 -12.30 -12.14 -5.08
N ALA A 139 -11.88 -11.42 -4.02
CA ALA A 139 -12.03 -11.88 -2.65
C ALA A 139 -13.52 -12.11 -2.27
N SER A 140 -14.38 -11.18 -2.68
CA SER A 140 -15.82 -11.26 -2.44
C SER A 140 -16.45 -12.46 -3.17
N GLU A 141 -16.14 -12.65 -4.46
CA GLU A 141 -16.66 -13.76 -5.27
C GLU A 141 -16.20 -15.12 -4.76
N ARG A 142 -14.96 -15.20 -4.27
CA ARG A 142 -14.40 -16.44 -3.71
C ARG A 142 -14.75 -16.65 -2.24
N ASN A 143 -15.51 -15.74 -1.62
CA ASN A 143 -15.89 -15.77 -0.21
C ASN A 143 -14.67 -15.89 0.73
N PHE A 144 -13.60 -15.16 0.44
CA PHE A 144 -12.48 -15.03 1.37
C PHE A 144 -12.84 -14.11 2.53
N THR A 145 -12.44 -14.49 3.73
CA THR A 145 -12.55 -13.65 4.92
C THR A 145 -11.44 -12.62 4.97
N PHE A 146 -10.24 -13.01 4.51
CA PHE A 146 -9.05 -12.16 4.40
C PHE A 146 -8.27 -12.52 3.14
N VAL A 147 -7.61 -11.53 2.57
CA VAL A 147 -6.54 -11.71 1.58
C VAL A 147 -5.27 -11.10 2.14
N LEU A 148 -4.21 -11.89 2.19
CA LEU A 148 -2.91 -11.47 2.70
C LEU A 148 -1.97 -11.10 1.56
N ASN A 149 -1.15 -10.08 1.78
CA ASN A 149 -0.01 -9.82 0.92
C ASN A 149 1.06 -10.91 1.13
N THR A 150 1.71 -11.39 0.07
CA THR A 150 2.79 -12.38 0.16
C THR A 150 4.08 -11.81 0.75
N MET A 151 4.25 -10.47 0.68
CA MET A 151 5.47 -9.78 1.11
C MET A 151 5.14 -8.49 1.86
N THR A 152 6.05 -8.06 2.73
CA THR A 152 5.99 -6.72 3.35
C THR A 152 6.48 -5.65 2.36
N ASN A 153 6.26 -4.37 2.71
CA ASN A 153 6.80 -3.25 1.93
C ASN A 153 8.34 -3.21 1.91
N SER A 154 9.00 -3.82 2.91
CA SER A 154 10.46 -3.98 2.96
C SER A 154 10.98 -5.15 2.13
N GLY A 155 10.10 -5.98 1.56
CA GLY A 155 10.47 -7.14 0.76
C GLY A 155 10.62 -8.44 1.55
N ASP A 156 10.24 -8.46 2.84
CA ASP A 156 10.25 -9.68 3.65
C ASP A 156 9.04 -10.56 3.32
N PHE A 157 9.25 -11.86 3.24
CA PHE A 157 8.17 -12.80 2.96
C PHE A 157 7.24 -12.94 4.17
N ILE A 158 5.93 -12.79 3.95
CA ILE A 158 4.87 -13.10 4.90
C ILE A 158 4.48 -14.57 4.78
N ILE A 159 4.37 -15.07 3.54
CA ILE A 159 4.06 -16.47 3.23
C ILE A 159 5.35 -17.16 2.82
N LEU A 160 5.86 -18.03 3.68
CA LEU A 160 7.09 -18.79 3.45
C LEU A 160 6.87 -20.10 2.70
N TYR A 161 5.67 -20.66 2.82
CA TYR A 161 5.30 -21.93 2.20
C TYR A 161 3.80 -21.97 1.92
N ALA A 162 3.44 -22.47 0.76
CA ALA A 162 2.09 -22.87 0.39
C ALA A 162 2.18 -24.21 -0.36
N SER A 163 1.32 -25.17 -0.01
CA SER A 163 1.19 -26.42 -0.75
C SER A 163 0.62 -26.17 -2.15
N ASP A 164 0.79 -27.14 -3.06
CA ASP A 164 0.22 -27.05 -4.42
C ASP A 164 -1.29 -26.81 -4.40
N GLU A 165 -1.99 -27.45 -3.47
CA GLU A 165 -3.43 -27.24 -3.26
C GLU A 165 -3.74 -25.83 -2.78
N ALA A 166 -2.91 -25.29 -1.86
CA ALA A 166 -3.07 -23.93 -1.37
C ALA A 166 -2.77 -22.91 -2.47
N GLN A 167 -1.79 -23.12 -3.30
CA GLN A 167 -1.49 -22.27 -4.44
C GLN A 167 -2.65 -22.22 -5.43
N GLN A 168 -3.22 -23.36 -5.77
CA GLN A 168 -4.34 -23.44 -6.72
C GLN A 168 -5.63 -22.81 -6.18
N ASN A 169 -5.88 -22.91 -4.87
CA ASN A 169 -7.16 -22.54 -4.29
C ASN A 169 -7.18 -21.19 -3.58
N TYR A 170 -6.01 -20.68 -3.14
CA TYR A 170 -5.92 -19.49 -2.28
C TYR A 170 -5.01 -18.39 -2.83
N ASP A 171 -4.13 -18.68 -3.82
CA ASP A 171 -3.44 -17.65 -4.57
C ASP A 171 -4.38 -17.02 -5.60
N ILE A 172 -4.59 -15.72 -5.47
CA ILE A 172 -5.45 -14.98 -6.42
C ILE A 172 -4.65 -14.07 -7.34
N THR A 173 -3.33 -14.15 -7.33
CA THR A 173 -2.47 -13.25 -8.11
C THR A 173 -2.77 -13.32 -9.60
N GLU A 174 -2.82 -14.53 -10.18
CA GLU A 174 -3.10 -14.71 -11.60
C GLU A 174 -4.53 -14.28 -11.96
N GLU A 175 -5.52 -14.58 -11.12
CA GLU A 175 -6.91 -14.19 -11.36
C GLU A 175 -7.06 -12.65 -11.36
N VAL A 176 -6.39 -11.96 -10.44
CA VAL A 176 -6.35 -10.48 -10.42
C VAL A 176 -5.66 -9.95 -11.68
N MET A 177 -4.53 -10.56 -12.11
CA MET A 177 -3.84 -10.18 -13.33
C MET A 177 -4.72 -10.35 -14.58
N GLN A 178 -5.47 -11.46 -14.66
CA GLN A 178 -6.41 -11.69 -15.76
C GLN A 178 -7.50 -10.61 -15.84
N ARG A 179 -8.08 -10.24 -14.68
CA ARG A 179 -9.11 -9.17 -14.63
C ARG A 179 -8.57 -7.77 -14.95
N LEU A 180 -7.28 -7.58 -14.78
CA LEU A 180 -6.58 -6.36 -15.16
C LEU A 180 -6.08 -6.36 -16.60
N ASP A 181 -6.39 -7.41 -17.40
CA ASP A 181 -5.93 -7.60 -18.78
C ASP A 181 -4.39 -7.62 -18.91
N LEU A 182 -3.69 -8.23 -17.93
CA LEU A 182 -2.23 -8.29 -17.89
C LEU A 182 -1.63 -9.61 -18.40
N MET A 183 -2.49 -10.55 -18.83
CA MET A 183 -2.09 -11.89 -19.29
C MET A 183 -2.62 -12.18 -20.70
#